data_8a74eb8c98ee9c42198aa8367c552e30
#
_entry.id   8a74eb8c98ee9c42198aa8367c552e30
#
_cell.length_a   1.000
_cell.length_b   1.000
_cell.length_c   1.000
_cell.angle_alpha   90.00
_cell.angle_beta   90.00
_cell.angle_gamma   90.00
#
_symmetry.space_group_name_H-M   'P 1'
#
loop_
_entity.id
_entity.type
_entity.pdbx_description
1 polymer ?
#
loop_
_entity_poly.entity_id
_entity_poly.type
_entity_poly.pdbx_seq_one_letter_code
_entity_poly.pdbx_strand_id
1 'polypeptide(L)'
;MVLFRRGMHFGSYGRADDGTPVFARLAESVRAAEQAGFDAVSVPDHVQQNRVAGGPASPMFEAYTLLGALAMRTSSARLLALVSPVTLRSPGVLAKAVTTLDVLSGGRAVLGVGAGWDAAEHEAYGIPFPGIGERFDRLDETLAICRALFRDKQASVAGTFYQVREAFNVPRPVAGTIPVLVAGGGERRTLDLVARYGDACNVFGGDPAVVRHKFDVLRRHCERVGRDPAEITKTVFVFAAEDLAGFAAGMRGYAAAGADGVFVVGPDDPSRIPRIGQVLGDVFPG
;
A
#
# COMPACT_ATOMS: atom_id res chain seq x y z
N MET A 1 -14.05 -1.99 11.52
CA MET A 1 -13.41 -0.65 11.74
C MET A 1 -12.61 -0.32 10.50
N VAL A 2 -12.86 0.85 9.87
CA VAL A 2 -12.12 1.29 8.69
C VAL A 2 -10.67 1.59 9.07
N LEU A 3 -9.72 1.01 8.34
CA LEU A 3 -8.29 1.09 8.66
C LEU A 3 -7.70 2.47 8.34
N PHE A 4 -8.11 3.05 7.21
CA PHE A 4 -7.77 4.40 6.75
C PHE A 4 -8.80 4.87 5.70
N ARG A 5 -8.97 6.19 5.59
CA ARG A 5 -9.93 6.84 4.68
C ARG A 5 -9.25 7.72 3.65
N ARG A 6 -8.19 8.40 4.06
CA ARG A 6 -7.51 9.43 3.28
C ARG A 6 -6.02 9.13 3.26
N GLY A 7 -5.58 8.36 2.27
CA GLY A 7 -4.17 8.05 2.04
C GLY A 7 -3.56 9.04 1.05
N MET A 8 -2.31 9.45 1.29
CA MET A 8 -1.49 10.13 0.30
C MET A 8 -0.34 9.23 -0.14
N HIS A 9 -0.19 9.08 -1.46
CA HIS A 9 0.87 8.30 -2.08
C HIS A 9 1.95 9.23 -2.65
N PHE A 10 3.18 9.10 -2.16
CA PHE A 10 4.32 9.86 -2.64
C PHE A 10 5.14 9.00 -3.61
N GLY A 11 4.81 9.07 -4.89
CA GLY A 11 5.39 8.24 -5.96
C GLY A 11 6.52 8.91 -6.76
N SER A 12 6.70 10.23 -6.60
CA SER A 12 7.76 10.99 -7.24
C SER A 12 8.54 11.79 -6.19
N TYR A 13 9.85 11.87 -6.36
CA TYR A 13 10.73 12.53 -5.39
C TYR A 13 11.42 13.79 -5.97
N GLY A 14 10.91 14.28 -7.10
CA GLY A 14 11.46 15.44 -7.80
C GLY A 14 12.75 15.13 -8.56
N ARG A 15 13.37 16.18 -9.11
CA ARG A 15 14.66 16.06 -9.82
C ARG A 15 15.82 16.25 -8.84
N ALA A 16 16.88 15.49 -9.04
CA ALA A 16 18.08 15.57 -8.21
C ALA A 16 18.96 16.80 -8.51
N ASP A 17 18.63 17.57 -9.54
CA ASP A 17 19.46 18.61 -10.14
C ASP A 17 19.20 20.03 -9.63
N ASP A 18 18.21 20.23 -8.74
CA ASP A 18 17.87 21.56 -8.18
C ASP A 18 18.59 21.91 -6.86
N GLY A 19 19.50 21.05 -6.42
CA GLY A 19 20.30 21.27 -5.21
C GLY A 19 19.51 21.17 -3.88
N THR A 20 18.20 20.98 -3.94
CA THR A 20 17.39 20.83 -2.73
C THR A 20 17.47 19.39 -2.20
N PRO A 21 17.71 19.18 -0.89
CA PRO A 21 17.71 17.83 -0.32
C PRO A 21 16.34 17.14 -0.53
N VAL A 22 16.30 16.17 -1.44
CA VAL A 22 15.06 15.47 -1.86
C VAL A 22 14.28 14.94 -0.66
N PHE A 23 14.97 14.35 0.32
CA PHE A 23 14.33 13.83 1.52
C PHE A 23 13.69 14.93 2.39
N ALA A 24 14.31 16.11 2.49
CA ALA A 24 13.77 17.22 3.30
C ALA A 24 12.42 17.69 2.73
N ARG A 25 12.34 17.90 1.41
CA ARG A 25 11.07 18.26 0.73
C ARG A 25 10.00 17.19 0.93
N LEU A 26 10.36 15.92 0.75
CA LEU A 26 9.43 14.83 0.97
C LEU A 26 8.91 14.80 2.41
N ALA A 27 9.80 14.94 3.39
CA ALA A 27 9.42 14.93 4.80
C ALA A 27 8.50 16.11 5.17
N GLU A 28 8.67 17.28 4.55
CA GLU A 28 7.78 18.43 4.71
C GLU A 28 6.41 18.15 4.07
N SER A 29 6.37 17.60 2.86
CA SER A 29 5.13 17.24 2.18
C SER A 29 4.34 16.17 2.94
N VAL A 30 5.03 15.17 3.49
CA VAL A 30 4.41 14.13 4.34
C VAL A 30 3.82 14.73 5.61
N ARG A 31 4.54 15.66 6.25
CA ARG A 31 4.01 16.37 7.43
C ARG A 31 2.81 17.24 7.10
N ALA A 32 2.86 17.94 5.96
CA ALA A 32 1.72 18.73 5.46
C ALA A 32 0.50 17.85 5.17
N ALA A 33 0.69 16.64 4.64
CA ALA A 33 -0.38 15.67 4.45
C ALA A 33 -1.01 15.25 5.78
N GLU A 34 -0.21 14.89 6.78
CA GLU A 34 -0.73 14.53 8.11
C GLU A 34 -1.52 15.69 8.74
N GLN A 35 -1.01 16.94 8.66
CA GLN A 35 -1.70 18.14 9.13
C GLN A 35 -2.99 18.44 8.36
N ALA A 36 -3.05 18.09 7.08
CA ALA A 36 -4.25 18.20 6.24
C ALA A 36 -5.28 17.07 6.47
N GLY A 37 -5.03 16.20 7.46
CA GLY A 37 -5.94 15.13 7.86
C GLY A 37 -5.83 13.85 7.04
N PHE A 38 -4.72 13.64 6.34
CA PHE A 38 -4.44 12.32 5.77
C PHE A 38 -4.04 11.35 6.89
N ASP A 39 -4.69 10.20 6.92
CA ASP A 39 -4.54 9.17 7.96
C ASP A 39 -3.61 8.01 7.52
N ALA A 40 -3.15 8.04 6.27
CA ALA A 40 -2.15 7.12 5.74
C ALA A 40 -1.18 7.81 4.78
N VAL A 41 0.08 7.42 4.85
CA VAL A 41 1.16 7.81 3.94
C VAL A 41 1.73 6.56 3.29
N SER A 42 1.81 6.56 1.98
CA SER A 42 2.38 5.44 1.23
C SER A 42 3.46 5.88 0.24
N VAL A 43 4.39 4.98 0.00
CA VAL A 43 5.45 5.12 -1.01
C VAL A 43 5.43 3.91 -1.94
N PRO A 44 5.92 4.01 -3.19
CA PRO A 44 6.10 2.84 -4.04
C PRO A 44 7.25 1.98 -3.50
N ASP A 45 7.21 0.68 -3.79
CA ASP A 45 8.32 -0.22 -3.53
C ASP A 45 8.90 -0.69 -4.87
N HIS A 46 9.82 0.11 -5.38
CA HIS A 46 10.59 -0.11 -6.59
C HIS A 46 12.08 0.09 -6.29
N VAL A 47 12.96 -0.52 -7.06
CA VAL A 47 14.43 -0.33 -6.95
C VAL A 47 14.96 0.70 -7.95
N GLN A 48 14.17 1.05 -8.97
CA GLN A 48 14.37 2.19 -9.86
C GLN A 48 13.02 2.83 -10.19
N GLN A 49 13.03 4.10 -10.62
CA GLN A 49 11.80 4.79 -10.97
C GLN A 49 11.20 4.21 -12.26
N ASN A 50 9.89 4.00 -12.25
CA ASN A 50 9.18 3.51 -13.43
C ASN A 50 9.00 4.62 -14.48
N ARG A 51 8.69 4.21 -15.74
CA ARG A 51 8.55 5.14 -16.87
C ARG A 51 7.41 6.15 -16.72
N VAL A 52 6.37 5.81 -15.97
CA VAL A 52 5.21 6.70 -15.76
C VAL A 52 5.56 7.84 -14.79
N ALA A 53 6.46 7.60 -13.85
CA ALA A 53 6.86 8.56 -12.82
C ALA A 53 8.24 9.21 -13.10
N GLY A 54 8.64 9.34 -14.36
CA GLY A 54 9.86 10.06 -14.76
C GLY A 54 10.97 9.18 -15.33
N GLY A 55 10.85 7.86 -15.24
CA GLY A 55 11.78 6.89 -15.81
C GLY A 55 12.98 6.54 -14.93
N PRO A 56 13.79 5.55 -15.33
CA PRO A 56 14.82 4.92 -14.49
C PRO A 56 15.91 5.86 -13.95
N ALA A 57 16.16 6.99 -14.61
CA ALA A 57 17.13 7.99 -14.17
C ALA A 57 16.60 8.95 -13.09
N SER A 58 15.31 8.88 -12.77
CA SER A 58 14.72 9.71 -11.72
C SER A 58 14.97 9.09 -10.33
N PRO A 59 15.06 9.94 -9.27
CA PRO A 59 15.30 9.44 -7.91
C PRO A 59 14.28 8.41 -7.47
N MET A 60 14.77 7.31 -6.87
CA MET A 60 13.98 6.29 -6.20
C MET A 60 14.66 5.91 -4.90
N PHE A 61 13.90 5.83 -3.82
CA PHE A 61 14.37 5.35 -2.52
C PHE A 61 13.91 3.92 -2.27
N GLU A 62 14.71 3.14 -1.57
CA GLU A 62 14.28 1.85 -1.03
C GLU A 62 13.15 2.08 -0.02
N ALA A 63 12.03 1.39 -0.22
CA ALA A 63 10.77 1.72 0.45
C ALA A 63 10.82 1.65 1.98
N TYR A 64 11.36 0.58 2.55
CA TYR A 64 11.35 0.41 4.01
C TYR A 64 12.40 1.25 4.72
N THR A 65 13.52 1.55 4.09
CA THR A 65 14.50 2.53 4.57
C THR A 65 13.86 3.93 4.61
N LEU A 66 13.15 4.31 3.54
CA LEU A 66 12.43 5.57 3.47
C LEU A 66 11.30 5.65 4.50
N LEU A 67 10.46 4.63 4.59
CA LEU A 67 9.35 4.58 5.55
C LEU A 67 9.84 4.64 7.01
N GLY A 68 10.99 4.03 7.32
CA GLY A 68 11.63 4.14 8.64
C GLY A 68 12.02 5.59 8.96
N ALA A 69 12.58 6.33 7.99
CA ALA A 69 12.89 7.75 8.16
C ALA A 69 11.63 8.62 8.28
N LEU A 70 10.57 8.33 7.50
CA LEU A 70 9.28 9.01 7.57
C LEU A 70 8.52 8.72 8.87
N ALA A 71 8.71 7.55 9.48
CA ALA A 71 8.14 7.22 10.79
C ALA A 71 8.57 8.21 11.88
N MET A 72 9.80 8.74 11.78
CA MET A 72 10.33 9.76 12.70
C MET A 72 9.85 11.18 12.37
N ARG A 73 9.14 11.39 11.28
CA ARG A 73 8.63 12.68 10.81
C ARG A 73 7.10 12.79 10.89
N THR A 74 6.43 11.71 11.24
CA THR A 74 4.97 11.59 11.38
C THR A 74 4.61 11.13 12.78
N SER A 75 3.37 11.39 13.20
CA SER A 75 2.90 11.08 14.55
C SER A 75 1.70 10.15 14.60
N SER A 76 0.81 10.22 13.61
CA SER A 76 -0.48 9.54 13.60
C SER A 76 -0.76 8.73 12.34
N ALA A 77 -0.26 9.20 11.18
CA ALA A 77 -0.52 8.56 9.91
C ALA A 77 0.05 7.13 9.85
N ARG A 78 -0.72 6.20 9.34
CA ARG A 78 -0.25 4.85 9.02
C ARG A 78 0.76 4.89 7.87
N LEU A 79 1.71 3.97 7.88
CA LEU A 79 2.83 3.93 6.96
C LEU A 79 2.87 2.61 6.21
N LEU A 80 2.93 2.66 4.88
CA LEU A 80 2.98 1.46 4.05
C LEU A 80 3.71 1.66 2.72
N ALA A 81 4.29 0.59 2.21
CA ALA A 81 4.55 0.50 0.79
C ALA A 81 3.22 0.20 0.06
N LEU A 82 2.92 0.92 -1.01
CA LEU A 82 1.73 0.68 -1.85
C LEU A 82 2.18 0.42 -3.29
N VAL A 83 2.56 -0.82 -3.62
CA VAL A 83 2.70 -1.99 -2.75
C VAL A 83 4.03 -2.70 -3.00
N SER A 84 4.49 -3.47 -2.01
CA SER A 84 5.67 -4.34 -2.19
C SER A 84 5.33 -5.49 -3.14
N PRO A 85 6.02 -5.62 -4.28
CA PRO A 85 5.89 -6.80 -5.12
C PRO A 85 6.57 -8.00 -4.46
N VAL A 86 5.91 -9.15 -4.46
CA VAL A 86 6.42 -10.40 -3.85
C VAL A 86 7.70 -10.92 -4.48
N THR A 87 8.09 -10.36 -5.61
CA THR A 87 9.29 -10.72 -6.35
C THR A 87 10.57 -10.03 -5.87
N LEU A 88 10.46 -8.93 -5.10
CA LEU A 88 11.63 -8.17 -4.65
C LEU A 88 12.24 -8.70 -3.35
N ARG A 89 11.45 -9.34 -2.48
CA ARG A 89 11.93 -9.80 -1.16
C ARG A 89 11.38 -11.17 -0.80
N SER A 90 12.17 -11.93 -0.04
CA SER A 90 11.63 -13.14 0.59
C SER A 90 10.61 -12.76 1.67
N PRO A 91 9.56 -13.57 1.88
CA PRO A 91 8.49 -13.26 2.83
C PRO A 91 8.97 -13.01 4.26
N GLY A 92 9.96 -13.77 4.72
CA GLY A 92 10.52 -13.60 6.07
C GLY A 92 11.25 -12.26 6.24
N VAL A 93 12.00 -11.82 5.23
CA VAL A 93 12.67 -10.50 5.24
C VAL A 93 11.63 -9.38 5.16
N LEU A 94 10.62 -9.53 4.30
CA LEU A 94 9.52 -8.56 4.20
C LEU A 94 8.78 -8.42 5.54
N ALA A 95 8.38 -9.52 6.16
CA ALA A 95 7.73 -9.50 7.47
C ALA A 95 8.60 -8.82 8.53
N LYS A 96 9.91 -9.07 8.54
CA LYS A 96 10.86 -8.41 9.46
C LYS A 96 10.96 -6.92 9.22
N ALA A 97 11.06 -6.47 7.96
CA ALA A 97 11.12 -5.05 7.62
C ALA A 97 9.85 -4.30 8.07
N VAL A 98 8.67 -4.87 7.78
CA VAL A 98 7.38 -4.29 8.19
C VAL A 98 7.22 -4.29 9.71
N THR A 99 7.63 -5.35 10.41
CA THR A 99 7.60 -5.38 11.88
C THR A 99 8.55 -4.35 12.50
N THR A 100 9.72 -4.16 11.89
CA THR A 100 10.66 -3.11 12.34
C THR A 100 10.03 -1.73 12.17
N LEU A 101 9.40 -1.46 11.02
CA LEU A 101 8.65 -0.22 10.79
C LEU A 101 7.52 -0.04 11.81
N ASP A 102 6.79 -1.13 12.12
CA ASP A 102 5.70 -1.10 13.12
C ASP A 102 6.19 -0.65 14.49
N VAL A 103 7.28 -1.25 14.96
CA VAL A 103 7.89 -0.91 16.25
C VAL A 103 8.43 0.51 16.26
N LEU A 104 9.17 0.93 15.22
CA LEU A 104 9.72 2.28 15.10
C LEU A 104 8.63 3.36 15.03
N SER A 105 7.50 3.06 14.40
CA SER A 105 6.38 3.98 14.26
C SER A 105 5.36 3.91 15.40
N GLY A 106 5.53 3.03 16.39
CA GLY A 106 4.59 2.87 17.50
C GLY A 106 3.26 2.22 17.07
N GLY A 107 3.29 1.22 16.17
CA GLY A 107 2.12 0.44 15.76
C GLY A 107 1.38 1.00 14.54
N ARG A 108 2.04 1.82 13.71
CA ARG A 108 1.43 2.48 12.55
C ARG A 108 1.70 1.79 11.21
N ALA A 109 2.49 0.72 11.18
CA ALA A 109 2.77 0.03 9.92
C ALA A 109 1.57 -0.74 9.37
N VAL A 110 1.51 -0.83 8.04
CA VAL A 110 0.61 -1.71 7.30
C VAL A 110 1.45 -2.45 6.26
N LEU A 111 1.30 -3.75 6.13
CA LEU A 111 1.88 -4.51 5.03
C LEU A 111 1.06 -4.28 3.77
N GLY A 112 1.56 -3.50 2.83
CA GLY A 112 1.00 -3.41 1.48
C GLY A 112 1.72 -4.36 0.53
N VAL A 113 1.02 -5.26 -0.14
CA VAL A 113 1.63 -6.30 -0.96
C VAL A 113 0.85 -6.59 -2.24
N GLY A 114 1.54 -6.99 -3.31
CA GLY A 114 0.95 -7.35 -4.60
C GLY A 114 1.83 -8.28 -5.43
N ALA A 115 1.31 -8.77 -6.55
CA ALA A 115 1.99 -9.74 -7.41
C ALA A 115 3.19 -9.15 -8.19
N GLY A 116 3.35 -7.82 -8.23
CA GLY A 116 4.35 -7.17 -9.06
C GLY A 116 3.92 -7.01 -10.52
N TRP A 117 4.52 -6.05 -11.23
CA TRP A 117 4.14 -5.74 -12.62
C TRP A 117 5.32 -5.29 -13.51
N ASP A 118 6.36 -4.67 -12.96
CA ASP A 118 7.45 -4.06 -13.73
C ASP A 118 8.55 -5.07 -14.06
N ALA A 119 8.41 -5.72 -15.24
CA ALA A 119 9.40 -6.67 -15.73
C ALA A 119 10.74 -6.00 -16.06
N ALA A 120 10.72 -4.75 -16.55
CA ALA A 120 11.93 -4.04 -16.96
C ALA A 120 12.83 -3.69 -15.77
N GLU A 121 12.24 -3.35 -14.64
CA GLU A 121 12.96 -3.14 -13.38
C GLU A 121 13.65 -4.42 -12.92
N HIS A 122 12.94 -5.56 -12.94
CA HIS A 122 13.49 -6.86 -12.55
C HIS A 122 14.64 -7.27 -13.45
N GLU A 123 14.50 -7.11 -14.77
CA GLU A 123 15.57 -7.37 -15.73
C GLU A 123 16.80 -6.51 -15.46
N ALA A 124 16.61 -5.20 -15.25
CA ALA A 124 17.71 -4.26 -15.00
C ALA A 124 18.52 -4.59 -13.75
N TYR A 125 17.88 -5.14 -12.72
CA TYR A 125 18.52 -5.49 -11.43
C TYR A 125 18.86 -6.98 -11.30
N GLY A 126 18.67 -7.79 -12.35
CA GLY A 126 18.93 -9.22 -12.32
C GLY A 126 18.03 -9.99 -11.36
N ILE A 127 16.82 -9.45 -11.08
CA ILE A 127 15.85 -10.07 -10.20
C ILE A 127 14.92 -10.97 -11.02
N PRO A 128 14.68 -12.23 -10.65
CA PRO A 128 13.77 -13.09 -11.38
C PRO A 128 12.34 -12.53 -11.44
N PHE A 129 11.74 -12.52 -12.63
CA PHE A 129 10.36 -12.11 -12.84
C PHE A 129 9.55 -13.26 -13.46
N PRO A 130 9.04 -14.18 -12.65
CA PRO A 130 8.31 -15.35 -13.16
C PRO A 130 6.96 -14.98 -13.77
N GLY A 131 6.35 -15.95 -14.45
CA GLY A 131 5.03 -15.78 -15.05
C GLY A 131 3.97 -15.40 -14.01
N ILE A 132 2.88 -14.77 -14.49
CA ILE A 132 1.85 -14.20 -13.60
C ILE A 132 1.22 -15.26 -12.68
N GLY A 133 1.07 -16.51 -13.13
CA GLY A 133 0.56 -17.61 -12.32
C GLY A 133 1.42 -17.84 -11.07
N GLU A 134 2.73 -18.03 -11.29
CA GLU A 134 3.70 -18.24 -10.21
C GLU A 134 3.78 -17.03 -9.27
N ARG A 135 3.72 -15.80 -9.79
CA ARG A 135 3.72 -14.60 -8.94
C ARG A 135 2.52 -14.56 -7.98
N PHE A 136 1.37 -15.02 -8.43
CA PHE A 136 0.20 -15.14 -7.55
C PHE A 136 0.33 -16.30 -6.55
N ASP A 137 0.94 -17.41 -6.92
CA ASP A 137 1.21 -18.52 -5.97
C ASP A 137 2.20 -18.06 -4.90
N ARG A 138 3.25 -17.33 -5.30
CA ARG A 138 4.18 -16.68 -4.37
C ARG A 138 3.49 -15.63 -3.48
N LEU A 139 2.50 -14.90 -3.99
CA LEU A 139 1.73 -13.93 -3.21
C LEU A 139 0.89 -14.63 -2.13
N ASP A 140 0.25 -15.75 -2.44
CA ASP A 140 -0.50 -16.55 -1.47
C ASP A 140 0.42 -17.05 -0.34
N GLU A 141 1.56 -17.64 -0.69
CA GLU A 141 2.53 -18.11 0.32
C GLU A 141 3.13 -16.96 1.14
N THR A 142 3.40 -15.80 0.50
CA THR A 142 3.90 -14.61 1.20
C THR A 142 2.90 -14.12 2.23
N LEU A 143 1.62 -14.06 1.88
CA LEU A 143 0.54 -13.66 2.78
C LEU A 143 0.42 -14.61 3.97
N ALA A 144 0.45 -15.94 3.72
CA ALA A 144 0.40 -16.94 4.77
C ALA A 144 1.61 -16.83 5.73
N ILE A 145 2.82 -16.69 5.21
CA ILE A 145 4.04 -16.56 6.00
C ILE A 145 4.06 -15.26 6.81
N CYS A 146 3.72 -14.11 6.20
CA CYS A 146 3.68 -12.84 6.91
C CYS A 146 2.64 -12.86 8.04
N ARG A 147 1.44 -13.41 7.78
CA ARG A 147 0.41 -13.56 8.82
C ARG A 147 0.88 -14.43 9.98
N ALA A 148 1.52 -15.57 9.71
CA ALA A 148 2.09 -16.41 10.75
C ALA A 148 3.16 -15.68 11.57
N LEU A 149 4.13 -15.02 10.89
CA LEU A 149 5.20 -14.27 11.57
C LEU A 149 4.69 -13.08 12.39
N PHE A 150 3.57 -12.46 12.02
CA PHE A 150 2.99 -11.38 12.80
C PHE A 150 2.24 -11.88 14.04
N ARG A 151 1.57 -13.03 13.97
CA ARG A 151 0.68 -13.53 15.02
C ARG A 151 1.32 -14.55 15.95
N ASP A 152 2.10 -15.49 15.41
CA ASP A 152 2.60 -16.62 16.16
C ASP A 152 3.86 -16.27 16.94
N LYS A 153 4.04 -16.90 18.10
CA LYS A 153 5.29 -16.79 18.88
C LYS A 153 6.47 -17.36 18.08
N GLN A 154 6.22 -18.47 17.39
CA GLN A 154 7.16 -19.17 16.54
C GLN A 154 6.39 -19.68 15.32
N ALA A 155 6.80 -19.30 14.12
CA ALA A 155 6.10 -19.58 12.88
C ALA A 155 6.76 -20.74 12.12
N SER A 156 5.95 -21.66 11.61
CA SER A 156 6.38 -22.66 10.64
C SER A 156 5.34 -22.75 9.54
N VAL A 157 5.75 -22.44 8.31
CA VAL A 157 4.92 -22.52 7.11
C VAL A 157 5.73 -23.19 6.00
N ALA A 158 5.19 -24.21 5.38
CA ALA A 158 5.79 -24.89 4.24
C ALA A 158 4.96 -24.63 2.99
N GLY A 159 5.57 -24.01 1.99
CA GLY A 159 4.99 -23.76 0.68
C GLY A 159 5.83 -24.42 -0.43
N THR A 160 5.41 -24.20 -1.66
CA THR A 160 6.12 -24.66 -2.87
C THR A 160 7.35 -23.79 -3.16
N PHE A 161 7.24 -22.48 -2.94
CA PHE A 161 8.27 -21.50 -3.26
C PHE A 161 9.01 -21.00 -2.04
N TYR A 162 8.35 -20.98 -0.88
CA TYR A 162 8.91 -20.46 0.35
C TYR A 162 8.68 -21.40 1.52
N GLN A 163 9.65 -21.40 2.43
CA GLN A 163 9.55 -22.15 3.68
C GLN A 163 10.10 -21.31 4.83
N VAL A 164 9.37 -21.26 5.94
CA VAL A 164 9.90 -20.83 7.24
C VAL A 164 9.73 -21.98 8.24
N ARG A 165 10.72 -22.20 9.08
CA ARG A 165 10.72 -23.25 10.08
C ARG A 165 11.13 -22.68 11.43
N GLU A 166 10.26 -22.82 12.42
CA GLU A 166 10.51 -22.40 13.81
C GLU A 166 11.03 -20.96 13.92
N ALA A 167 10.56 -20.09 13.00
CA ALA A 167 11.07 -18.72 12.89
C ALA A 167 10.45 -17.80 13.95
N PHE A 168 11.30 -16.99 14.57
CA PHE A 168 10.91 -15.96 15.53
C PHE A 168 10.90 -14.58 14.86
N ASN A 169 9.83 -13.83 15.07
CA ASN A 169 9.74 -12.43 14.67
C ASN A 169 9.76 -11.52 15.92
N VAL A 170 10.95 -11.23 16.42
CA VAL A 170 11.22 -10.42 17.61
C VAL A 170 12.06 -9.20 17.22
N PRO A 171 11.69 -7.94 17.64
CA PRO A 171 10.53 -7.61 18.47
C PRO A 171 9.21 -7.99 17.81
N ARG A 172 8.17 -8.13 18.60
CA ARG A 172 6.81 -8.45 18.13
C ARG A 172 6.12 -7.19 17.60
N PRO A 173 5.12 -7.32 16.69
CA PRO A 173 4.22 -6.23 16.35
C PRO A 173 3.60 -5.59 17.60
N VAL A 174 3.49 -4.26 17.62
CA VAL A 174 3.02 -3.48 18.78
C VAL A 174 1.61 -3.89 19.23
N ALA A 175 0.70 -4.10 18.27
CA ALA A 175 -0.67 -4.55 18.53
C ALA A 175 -0.85 -6.08 18.47
N GLY A 176 0.25 -6.86 18.48
CA GLY A 176 0.22 -8.32 18.34
C GLY A 176 0.00 -8.83 16.93
N THR A 177 -0.33 -7.97 15.98
CA THR A 177 -0.45 -8.24 14.55
C THR A 177 -0.25 -6.96 13.74
N ILE A 178 -0.03 -7.08 12.43
CA ILE A 178 0.07 -5.94 11.50
C ILE A 178 -1.02 -6.09 10.45
N PRO A 179 -1.80 -5.03 10.16
CA PRO A 179 -2.80 -5.06 9.10
C PRO A 179 -2.17 -5.30 7.72
N VAL A 180 -2.89 -6.00 6.85
CA VAL A 180 -2.45 -6.36 5.50
C VAL A 180 -3.37 -5.72 4.47
N LEU A 181 -2.78 -4.95 3.55
CA LEU A 181 -3.42 -4.44 2.35
C LEU A 181 -2.93 -5.24 1.14
N VAL A 182 -3.86 -5.82 0.38
CA VAL A 182 -3.56 -6.46 -0.90
C VAL A 182 -4.06 -5.56 -2.03
N ALA A 183 -3.17 -5.18 -2.96
CA ALA A 183 -3.55 -4.31 -4.06
C ALA A 183 -3.64 -5.02 -5.41
N GLY A 184 -4.54 -4.47 -6.23
CA GLY A 184 -4.83 -4.92 -7.58
C GLY A 184 -6.31 -5.23 -7.79
N GLY A 185 -6.75 -5.17 -9.05
CA GLY A 185 -8.15 -5.38 -9.43
C GLY A 185 -8.46 -6.75 -10.05
N GLY A 186 -7.55 -7.73 -9.93
CA GLY A 186 -7.70 -9.07 -10.51
C GLY A 186 -8.81 -9.87 -9.82
N GLU A 187 -9.90 -10.12 -10.55
CA GLU A 187 -11.13 -10.69 -9.98
C GLU A 187 -10.99 -12.11 -9.46
N ARG A 188 -10.19 -12.93 -10.15
CA ARG A 188 -10.06 -14.36 -9.82
C ARG A 188 -9.09 -14.63 -8.68
N ARG A 189 -7.98 -13.93 -8.65
CA ARG A 189 -6.87 -14.22 -7.72
C ARG A 189 -6.65 -13.11 -6.71
N THR A 190 -6.54 -11.84 -7.13
CA THR A 190 -6.26 -10.75 -6.20
C THR A 190 -7.40 -10.60 -5.19
N LEU A 191 -8.66 -10.50 -5.65
CA LEU A 191 -9.80 -10.31 -4.76
C LEU A 191 -10.11 -11.56 -3.91
N ASP A 192 -9.73 -12.78 -4.37
CA ASP A 192 -9.75 -13.97 -3.54
C ASP A 192 -8.73 -13.88 -2.39
N LEU A 193 -7.50 -13.47 -2.69
CA LEU A 193 -6.47 -13.28 -1.65
C LEU A 193 -6.82 -12.16 -0.66
N VAL A 194 -7.47 -11.07 -1.15
CA VAL A 194 -8.04 -10.05 -0.25
C VAL A 194 -9.05 -10.68 0.71
N ALA A 195 -10.00 -11.47 0.22
CA ALA A 195 -11.03 -12.11 1.05
C ALA A 195 -10.42 -13.05 2.11
N ARG A 196 -9.34 -13.76 1.76
CA ARG A 196 -8.68 -14.72 2.66
C ARG A 196 -7.73 -14.06 3.65
N TYR A 197 -7.01 -13.02 3.26
CA TYR A 197 -5.89 -12.48 4.03
C TYR A 197 -5.95 -10.98 4.29
N GLY A 198 -6.65 -10.18 3.45
CA GLY A 198 -6.56 -8.72 3.51
C GLY A 198 -7.39 -8.13 4.65
N ASP A 199 -6.86 -7.15 5.37
CA ASP A 199 -7.62 -6.22 6.21
C ASP A 199 -8.05 -5.00 5.41
N ALA A 200 -7.40 -4.78 4.25
CA ALA A 200 -7.76 -3.77 3.28
C ALA A 200 -7.47 -4.25 1.85
N CYS A 201 -8.14 -3.64 0.89
CA CYS A 201 -7.79 -3.74 -0.52
C CYS A 201 -7.58 -2.37 -1.13
N ASN A 202 -6.80 -2.32 -2.22
CA ASN A 202 -6.67 -1.14 -3.04
C ASN A 202 -6.85 -1.51 -4.52
N VAL A 203 -7.81 -0.86 -5.19
CA VAL A 203 -8.05 -1.03 -6.62
C VAL A 203 -7.74 0.27 -7.36
N PHE A 204 -7.41 0.19 -8.65
CA PHE A 204 -7.23 1.40 -9.45
C PHE A 204 -8.56 2.12 -9.68
N GLY A 205 -8.52 3.46 -9.63
CA GLY A 205 -9.62 4.33 -10.02
C GLY A 205 -9.91 4.27 -11.52
N GLY A 206 -11.02 4.85 -11.89
CA GLY A 206 -11.56 4.90 -13.24
C GLY A 206 -13.08 5.12 -13.17
N ASP A 207 -13.84 4.40 -13.97
CA ASP A 207 -15.31 4.44 -13.88
C ASP A 207 -15.77 3.89 -12.51
N PRO A 208 -16.54 4.67 -11.71
CA PRO A 208 -17.12 4.21 -10.45
C PRO A 208 -17.95 2.92 -10.58
N ALA A 209 -18.57 2.66 -11.73
CA ALA A 209 -19.30 1.42 -11.96
C ALA A 209 -18.37 0.19 -12.01
N VAL A 210 -17.17 0.34 -12.59
CA VAL A 210 -16.14 -0.70 -12.58
C VAL A 210 -15.64 -0.93 -11.15
N VAL A 211 -15.40 0.13 -10.38
CA VAL A 211 -14.99 0.02 -8.97
C VAL A 211 -16.05 -0.72 -8.15
N ARG A 212 -17.32 -0.35 -8.30
CA ARG A 212 -18.45 -1.07 -7.66
C ARG A 212 -18.44 -2.55 -8.01
N HIS A 213 -18.28 -2.88 -9.29
CA HIS A 213 -18.21 -4.27 -9.73
C HIS A 213 -17.07 -5.04 -9.05
N LYS A 214 -15.88 -4.43 -8.88
CA LYS A 214 -14.76 -5.06 -8.16
C LYS A 214 -15.12 -5.35 -6.69
N PHE A 215 -15.79 -4.43 -6.01
CA PHE A 215 -16.22 -4.64 -4.63
C PHE A 215 -17.34 -5.68 -4.52
N ASP A 216 -18.23 -5.79 -5.50
CA ASP A 216 -19.22 -6.88 -5.57
C ASP A 216 -18.55 -8.24 -5.80
N VAL A 217 -17.48 -8.31 -6.61
CA VAL A 217 -16.68 -9.53 -6.75
C VAL A 217 -16.01 -9.88 -5.42
N LEU A 218 -15.40 -8.92 -4.74
CA LEU A 218 -14.80 -9.13 -3.41
C LEU A 218 -15.84 -9.67 -2.42
N ARG A 219 -17.04 -9.09 -2.37
CA ARG A 219 -18.14 -9.57 -1.51
C ARG A 219 -18.44 -11.04 -1.76
N ARG A 220 -18.55 -11.48 -3.03
CA ARG A 220 -18.79 -12.90 -3.38
C ARG A 220 -17.64 -13.82 -2.91
N HIS A 221 -16.38 -13.35 -2.98
CA HIS A 221 -15.25 -14.10 -2.45
C HIS A 221 -15.32 -14.20 -0.91
N CYS A 222 -15.71 -13.14 -0.22
CA CYS A 222 -15.90 -13.15 1.23
C CYS A 222 -17.00 -14.13 1.65
N GLU A 223 -18.14 -14.12 0.97
CA GLU A 223 -19.24 -15.08 1.17
C GLU A 223 -18.74 -16.54 1.03
N ARG A 224 -17.92 -16.83 0.02
CA ARG A 224 -17.37 -18.16 -0.22
C ARG A 224 -16.43 -18.65 0.89
N VAL A 225 -15.70 -17.75 1.54
CA VAL A 225 -14.77 -18.08 2.63
C VAL A 225 -15.38 -17.86 4.02
N GLY A 226 -16.65 -17.47 4.11
CA GLY A 226 -17.36 -17.27 5.38
C GLY A 226 -16.89 -16.03 6.15
N ARG A 227 -16.46 -14.97 5.46
CA ARG A 227 -15.96 -13.73 6.04
C ARG A 227 -16.92 -12.56 5.79
N ASP A 228 -17.11 -11.69 6.78
CA ASP A 228 -17.87 -10.45 6.59
C ASP A 228 -17.07 -9.46 5.72
N PRO A 229 -17.57 -9.05 4.54
CA PRO A 229 -16.90 -8.06 3.70
C PRO A 229 -16.74 -6.67 4.34
N ALA A 230 -17.51 -6.36 5.40
CA ALA A 230 -17.36 -5.13 6.18
C ALA A 230 -16.09 -5.08 7.04
N GLU A 231 -15.43 -6.22 7.26
CA GLU A 231 -14.12 -6.29 7.92
C GLU A 231 -12.98 -5.76 7.04
N ILE A 232 -13.21 -5.62 5.73
CA ILE A 232 -12.18 -5.23 4.75
C ILE A 232 -12.37 -3.78 4.35
N THR A 233 -11.39 -2.94 4.66
CA THR A 233 -11.35 -1.55 4.19
C THR A 233 -11.11 -1.51 2.67
N LYS A 234 -12.04 -0.93 1.93
CA LYS A 234 -12.00 -0.84 0.46
C LYS A 234 -11.51 0.53 0.03
N THR A 235 -10.37 0.59 -0.65
CA THR A 235 -9.78 1.84 -1.11
C THR A 235 -9.57 1.87 -2.62
N VAL A 236 -9.51 3.09 -3.16
CA VAL A 236 -9.27 3.34 -4.58
C VAL A 236 -8.01 4.17 -4.74
N PHE A 237 -7.13 3.79 -5.69
CA PHE A 237 -5.94 4.55 -6.05
C PHE A 237 -6.28 5.56 -7.13
N VAL A 238 -6.02 6.84 -6.87
CA VAL A 238 -6.41 7.95 -7.75
C VAL A 238 -5.28 8.97 -7.90
N PHE A 239 -5.32 9.75 -8.96
CA PHE A 239 -4.42 10.88 -9.16
C PHE A 239 -5.14 12.18 -8.76
N ALA A 240 -4.41 13.11 -8.12
CA ALA A 240 -4.93 14.43 -7.86
C ALA A 240 -5.20 15.17 -9.19
N ALA A 241 -6.33 15.83 -9.29
CA ALA A 241 -6.66 16.64 -10.44
C ALA A 241 -6.48 18.14 -10.12
N GLU A 242 -6.27 18.97 -11.15
CA GLU A 242 -6.22 20.42 -10.99
C GLU A 242 -7.62 21.01 -10.73
N ASP A 243 -8.60 20.51 -11.45
CA ASP A 243 -10.02 20.81 -11.18
C ASP A 243 -10.48 20.09 -9.91
N LEU A 244 -10.51 20.82 -8.79
CA LEU A 244 -10.94 20.29 -7.50
C LEU A 244 -12.45 19.99 -7.45
N ALA A 245 -13.28 20.64 -8.26
CA ALA A 245 -14.72 20.37 -8.29
C ALA A 245 -15.01 19.03 -8.98
N GLY A 246 -14.38 18.80 -10.13
CA GLY A 246 -14.43 17.51 -10.83
C GLY A 246 -13.79 16.38 -10.00
N PHE A 247 -12.68 16.68 -9.32
CA PHE A 247 -12.03 15.73 -8.39
C PHE A 247 -13.01 15.33 -7.27
N ALA A 248 -13.64 16.30 -6.59
CA ALA A 248 -14.63 16.03 -5.55
C ALA A 248 -15.82 15.20 -6.05
N ALA A 249 -16.29 15.47 -7.26
CA ALA A 249 -17.37 14.68 -7.88
C ALA A 249 -16.96 13.23 -8.12
N GLY A 250 -15.72 13.00 -8.61
CA GLY A 250 -15.14 11.66 -8.77
C GLY A 250 -15.04 10.92 -7.44
N MET A 251 -14.58 11.60 -6.37
CA MET A 251 -14.46 11.01 -5.03
C MET A 251 -15.82 10.60 -4.47
N ARG A 252 -16.85 11.42 -4.64
CA ARG A 252 -18.25 11.05 -4.29
C ARG A 252 -18.75 9.85 -5.09
N GLY A 253 -18.35 9.74 -6.36
CA GLY A 253 -18.64 8.57 -7.18
C GLY A 253 -18.05 7.28 -6.59
N TYR A 254 -16.80 7.31 -6.11
CA TYR A 254 -16.17 6.15 -5.46
C TYR A 254 -16.80 5.83 -4.10
N ALA A 255 -17.10 6.82 -3.29
CA ALA A 255 -17.83 6.60 -2.03
C ALA A 255 -19.20 5.95 -2.28
N ALA A 256 -19.95 6.43 -3.27
CA ALA A 256 -21.21 5.82 -3.70
C ALA A 256 -21.03 4.39 -4.30
N ALA A 257 -19.85 4.08 -4.85
CA ALA A 257 -19.49 2.75 -5.31
C ALA A 257 -19.11 1.79 -4.17
N GLY A 258 -19.04 2.27 -2.93
CA GLY A 258 -18.75 1.48 -1.74
C GLY A 258 -17.28 1.53 -1.29
N ALA A 259 -16.50 2.52 -1.76
CA ALA A 259 -15.17 2.77 -1.22
C ALA A 259 -15.26 3.38 0.18
N ASP A 260 -14.44 2.88 1.10
CA ASP A 260 -14.29 3.41 2.46
C ASP A 260 -13.28 4.58 2.49
N GLY A 261 -12.42 4.67 1.46
CA GLY A 261 -11.40 5.70 1.34
C GLY A 261 -10.64 5.64 0.00
N VAL A 262 -9.65 6.52 -0.12
CA VAL A 262 -8.81 6.62 -1.32
C VAL A 262 -7.32 6.77 -0.95
N PHE A 263 -6.44 6.37 -1.87
CA PHE A 263 -5.04 6.79 -1.91
C PHE A 263 -4.86 7.75 -3.09
N VAL A 264 -4.52 9.00 -2.80
CA VAL A 264 -4.29 10.03 -3.82
C VAL A 264 -2.81 10.15 -4.08
N VAL A 265 -2.37 10.08 -5.33
CA VAL A 265 -0.99 10.44 -5.71
C VAL A 265 -0.79 11.91 -5.38
N GLY A 266 0.22 12.19 -4.56
CA GLY A 266 0.55 13.56 -4.13
C GLY A 266 0.83 14.47 -5.31
N PRO A 267 0.43 15.74 -5.22
CA PRO A 267 0.74 16.72 -6.26
C PRO A 267 2.24 17.07 -6.24
N ASP A 268 2.76 17.47 -7.39
CA ASP A 268 4.15 18.00 -7.50
C ASP A 268 4.34 19.28 -6.66
N ASP A 269 3.29 20.10 -6.55
CA ASP A 269 3.23 21.29 -5.69
C ASP A 269 2.59 20.95 -4.33
N PRO A 270 3.40 20.86 -3.24
CA PRO A 270 2.89 20.55 -1.90
C PRO A 270 1.87 21.55 -1.34
N SER A 271 1.85 22.78 -1.86
CA SER A 271 0.88 23.82 -1.41
C SER A 271 -0.58 23.43 -1.68
N ARG A 272 -0.80 22.47 -2.57
CA ARG A 272 -2.13 21.94 -2.90
C ARG A 272 -2.64 20.88 -1.91
N ILE A 273 -1.76 20.30 -1.09
CA ILE A 273 -2.10 19.22 -0.15
C ILE A 273 -3.26 19.61 0.77
N PRO A 274 -3.29 20.80 1.43
CA PRO A 274 -4.38 21.17 2.31
C PRO A 274 -5.75 21.19 1.62
N ARG A 275 -5.82 21.67 0.37
CA ARG A 275 -7.08 21.73 -0.38
C ARG A 275 -7.58 20.34 -0.78
N ILE A 276 -6.67 19.45 -1.17
CA ILE A 276 -7.00 18.03 -1.45
C ILE A 276 -7.51 17.37 -0.18
N GLY A 277 -6.84 17.61 0.96
CA GLY A 277 -7.25 17.10 2.27
C GLY A 277 -8.67 17.56 2.67
N GLN A 278 -9.00 18.82 2.43
CA GLN A 278 -10.34 19.35 2.67
C GLN A 278 -11.40 18.64 1.83
N VAL A 279 -11.18 18.52 0.51
CA VAL A 279 -12.09 17.79 -0.40
C VAL A 279 -12.31 16.35 0.05
N LEU A 280 -11.26 15.68 0.46
CA LEU A 280 -11.37 14.29 0.93
C LEU A 280 -12.04 14.20 2.30
N GLY A 281 -11.85 15.20 3.18
CA GLY A 281 -12.52 15.28 4.47
C GLY A 281 -14.04 15.39 4.33
N ASP A 282 -14.51 16.14 3.33
CA ASP A 282 -15.94 16.29 3.03
C ASP A 282 -16.57 15.00 2.46
N VAL A 283 -15.80 14.16 1.78
CA VAL A 283 -16.31 12.93 1.13
C VAL A 283 -16.10 11.69 1.99
N PHE A 284 -14.96 11.58 2.66
CA PHE A 284 -14.58 10.47 3.53
C PHE A 284 -14.32 11.01 4.94
N PRO A 285 -15.35 11.37 5.70
CA PRO A 285 -15.20 11.92 7.05
C PRO A 285 -14.56 10.91 8.00
N GLY A 286 -13.86 11.42 9.02
CA GLY A 286 -13.12 10.62 10.02
C GLY A 286 -14.04 9.93 11.03
#